data_7f135bcff2234278743f41212671ab95
#
_entry.id   7f135bcff2234278743f41212671ab95
#
_cell.length_a   1.000
_cell.length_b   1.000
_cell.length_c   1.000
_cell.angle_alpha   90.00
_cell.angle_beta   90.00
_cell.angle_gamma   90.00
#
_symmetry.space_group_name_H-M   'P 1'
#
loop_
_entity.id
_entity.type
_entity.pdbx_description
1 polymer ?
#
loop_
_entity_poly.entity_id
_entity_poly.type
_entity_poly.pdbx_seq_one_letter_code
_entity_poly.pdbx_strand_id
1 'polypeptide(L)'
;MSGAPVSGRYSGLRQRVLTALVLIAALAVVLFALPPAATLALVVVAILVGGWEWSAFVAPTRPALRAAFVALLALGIAAAWPLSGSRSGMLALLVVAGLWWLLAVFWILRGPQRVGAVLAAVAGIASLVPVAVALGRLRLEPGQGAWVLLFALLVIMAADVGAYFAGHRFGRIKLAPSVSPGKTWEGVIGGLLFSLIIAIVGARLLGWPVAVVAPLAVGAAAFSVVGDLMESLMKRHSGLKDSGHLFPGHGGILDRFDSLTAGIPLLTLGLLQAGLVGEGWPP
;
A
#
# COMPACT_ATOMS: atom_id res chain seq x y z
N MET A 1 49.47 -10.80 9.67
CA MET A 1 48.60 -9.65 9.37
C MET A 1 48.07 -9.84 7.94
N SER A 2 46.90 -10.45 7.80
CA SER A 2 46.25 -10.66 6.49
C SER A 2 44.99 -9.79 6.45
N GLY A 3 45.03 -8.74 5.62
CA GLY A 3 43.90 -7.85 5.38
C GLY A 3 42.78 -8.58 4.64
N ALA A 4 41.65 -8.70 5.26
CA ALA A 4 40.45 -9.18 4.59
C ALA A 4 39.96 -8.13 3.55
N PRO A 5 39.54 -8.55 2.35
CA PRO A 5 39.19 -7.61 1.29
C PRO A 5 37.88 -6.86 1.60
N VAL A 6 37.95 -5.52 1.48
CA VAL A 6 36.84 -4.54 1.67
C VAL A 6 35.79 -4.60 0.53
N SER A 7 35.78 -5.64 -0.30
CA SER A 7 34.96 -5.73 -1.52
C SER A 7 33.47 -6.03 -1.30
N GLY A 8 33.04 -6.44 -0.09
CA GLY A 8 31.65 -6.85 0.15
C GLY A 8 30.61 -5.71 0.29
N ARG A 9 31.04 -4.50 0.66
CA ARG A 9 30.10 -3.39 0.99
C ARG A 9 29.60 -2.64 -0.26
N TYR A 10 30.43 -2.51 -1.27
CA TYR A 10 30.09 -1.82 -2.53
C TYR A 10 29.25 -2.67 -3.49
N SER A 11 29.42 -3.99 -3.45
CA SER A 11 28.59 -4.91 -4.23
C SER A 11 27.13 -4.87 -3.81
N GLY A 12 26.83 -4.81 -2.50
CA GLY A 12 25.47 -4.74 -1.97
C GLY A 12 24.73 -3.42 -2.32
N LEU A 13 25.43 -2.27 -2.30
CA LEU A 13 24.82 -0.99 -2.66
C LEU A 13 24.52 -0.91 -4.17
N ARG A 14 25.48 -1.30 -5.01
CA ARG A 14 25.29 -1.36 -6.47
C ARG A 14 24.12 -2.25 -6.86
N GLN A 15 24.01 -3.41 -6.22
CA GLN A 15 22.92 -4.35 -6.49
C GLN A 15 21.56 -3.77 -6.09
N ARG A 16 21.46 -3.10 -4.93
CA ARG A 16 20.25 -2.41 -4.49
C ARG A 16 19.82 -1.29 -5.42
N VAL A 17 20.76 -0.46 -5.87
CA VAL A 17 20.50 0.62 -6.84
C VAL A 17 20.04 0.04 -8.17
N LEU A 18 20.70 -1.00 -8.68
CA LEU A 18 20.31 -1.64 -9.93
C LEU A 18 18.90 -2.22 -9.85
N THR A 19 18.56 -2.92 -8.76
CA THR A 19 17.21 -3.46 -8.53
C THR A 19 16.16 -2.34 -8.48
N ALA A 20 16.45 -1.23 -7.79
CA ALA A 20 15.55 -0.08 -7.75
C ALA A 20 15.32 0.53 -9.14
N LEU A 21 16.37 0.70 -9.94
CA LEU A 21 16.28 1.21 -11.32
C LEU A 21 15.45 0.27 -12.21
N VAL A 22 15.66 -1.05 -12.10
CA VAL A 22 14.87 -2.04 -12.85
C VAL A 22 13.40 -1.98 -12.45
N LEU A 23 13.09 -1.86 -11.16
CA LEU A 23 11.71 -1.76 -10.68
C LEU A 23 11.04 -0.45 -11.14
N ILE A 24 11.76 0.67 -11.12
CA ILE A 24 11.26 1.96 -11.64
C ILE A 24 10.99 1.86 -13.14
N ALA A 25 11.92 1.28 -13.90
CA ALA A 25 11.74 1.08 -15.35
C ALA A 25 10.55 0.15 -15.64
N ALA A 26 10.42 -0.95 -14.90
CA ALA A 26 9.29 -1.87 -15.02
C ALA A 26 7.96 -1.17 -14.71
N LEU A 27 7.90 -0.37 -13.64
CA LEU A 27 6.72 0.42 -13.30
C LEU A 27 6.38 1.42 -14.43
N ALA A 28 7.37 2.11 -14.99
CA ALA A 28 7.17 3.04 -16.10
C ALA A 28 6.60 2.32 -17.33
N VAL A 29 7.13 1.14 -17.68
CA VAL A 29 6.59 0.31 -18.78
C VAL A 29 5.14 -0.09 -18.50
N VAL A 30 4.84 -0.58 -17.29
CA VAL A 30 3.48 -0.99 -16.89
C VAL A 30 2.49 0.16 -16.99
N LEU A 31 2.89 1.36 -16.58
CA LEU A 31 1.99 2.52 -16.55
C LEU A 31 1.83 3.19 -17.93
N PHE A 32 2.88 3.30 -18.70
CA PHE A 32 2.91 4.14 -19.90
C PHE A 32 2.98 3.37 -21.22
N ALA A 33 3.55 2.15 -21.23
CA ALA A 33 3.68 1.35 -22.44
C ALA A 33 2.60 0.28 -22.58
N LEU A 34 2.04 -0.22 -21.46
CA LEU A 34 0.98 -1.24 -21.52
C LEU A 34 -0.42 -0.61 -21.60
N PRO A 35 -1.36 -1.28 -22.29
CA PRO A 35 -2.76 -0.85 -22.29
C PRO A 35 -3.35 -0.95 -20.86
N PRO A 36 -4.34 -0.10 -20.52
CA PRO A 36 -4.96 -0.09 -19.19
C PRO A 36 -5.40 -1.46 -18.69
N ALA A 37 -5.97 -2.29 -19.58
CA ALA A 37 -6.41 -3.65 -19.24
C ALA A 37 -5.26 -4.55 -18.74
N ALA A 38 -4.07 -4.44 -19.35
CA ALA A 38 -2.90 -5.20 -18.89
C ALA A 38 -2.41 -4.71 -17.53
N THR A 39 -2.39 -3.38 -17.29
CA THR A 39 -2.08 -2.82 -15.96
C THR A 39 -3.07 -3.31 -14.91
N LEU A 40 -4.37 -3.31 -15.21
CA LEU A 40 -5.41 -3.85 -14.33
C LEU A 40 -5.18 -5.33 -14.01
N ALA A 41 -4.91 -6.15 -15.01
CA ALA A 41 -4.62 -7.57 -14.80
C ALA A 41 -3.42 -7.76 -13.87
N LEU A 42 -2.34 -7.00 -14.07
CA LEU A 42 -1.16 -7.04 -13.21
C LEU A 42 -1.47 -6.62 -11.77
N VAL A 43 -2.27 -5.57 -11.56
CA VAL A 43 -2.72 -5.14 -10.22
C VAL A 43 -3.51 -6.26 -9.56
N VAL A 44 -4.49 -6.84 -10.25
CA VAL A 44 -5.31 -7.94 -9.69
C VAL A 44 -4.44 -9.14 -9.35
N VAL A 45 -3.54 -9.56 -10.25
CA VAL A 45 -2.61 -10.67 -9.97
C VAL A 45 -1.74 -10.37 -8.75
N ALA A 46 -1.16 -9.17 -8.65
CA ALA A 46 -0.34 -8.78 -7.52
C ALA A 46 -1.14 -8.82 -6.20
N ILE A 47 -2.38 -8.32 -6.20
CA ILE A 47 -3.26 -8.37 -5.03
C ILE A 47 -3.67 -9.80 -4.68
N LEU A 48 -3.92 -10.67 -5.66
CA LEU A 48 -4.24 -12.09 -5.38
C LEU A 48 -3.03 -12.85 -4.83
N VAL A 49 -1.82 -12.56 -5.31
CA VAL A 49 -0.57 -13.10 -4.74
C VAL A 49 -0.37 -12.60 -3.30
N GLY A 50 -0.55 -11.30 -3.04
CA GLY A 50 -0.55 -10.76 -1.68
C GLY A 50 -1.65 -11.37 -0.81
N GLY A 51 -2.82 -11.64 -1.38
CA GLY A 51 -3.90 -12.37 -0.74
C GLY A 51 -3.52 -13.81 -0.37
N TRP A 52 -2.75 -14.49 -1.23
CA TRP A 52 -2.21 -15.80 -0.91
C TRP A 52 -1.23 -15.72 0.28
N GLU A 53 -0.38 -14.71 0.36
CA GLU A 53 0.49 -14.48 1.51
C GLU A 53 -0.33 -14.15 2.76
N TRP A 54 -1.33 -13.24 2.67
CA TRP A 54 -2.25 -12.94 3.77
C TRP A 54 -2.99 -14.17 4.29
N SER A 55 -3.33 -15.10 3.41
CA SER A 55 -4.04 -16.33 3.77
C SER A 55 -3.29 -17.21 4.79
N ALA A 56 -1.98 -17.01 4.95
CA ALA A 56 -1.21 -17.68 6.00
C ALA A 56 -1.61 -17.18 7.40
N PHE A 57 -2.12 -15.97 7.53
CA PHE A 57 -2.67 -15.43 8.79
C PHE A 57 -4.06 -16.04 9.10
N VAL A 58 -4.79 -16.49 8.07
CA VAL A 58 -6.13 -17.09 8.20
C VAL A 58 -6.04 -18.58 8.51
N ALA A 59 -5.22 -19.30 7.76
CA ALA A 59 -5.15 -20.77 7.85
C ALA A 59 -3.75 -21.29 7.46
N PRO A 60 -2.72 -21.14 8.32
CA PRO A 60 -1.33 -21.40 7.97
C PRO A 60 -1.05 -22.82 7.47
N THR A 61 -1.77 -23.80 8.01
CA THR A 61 -1.54 -25.25 7.75
C THR A 61 -2.58 -25.87 6.82
N ARG A 62 -3.58 -25.12 6.33
CA ARG A 62 -4.72 -25.64 5.56
C ARG A 62 -4.78 -25.04 4.15
N PRO A 63 -4.10 -25.61 3.14
CA PRO A 63 -4.02 -25.03 1.80
C PRO A 63 -5.38 -24.84 1.13
N ALA A 64 -6.35 -25.71 1.39
CA ALA A 64 -7.70 -25.55 0.86
C ALA A 64 -8.40 -24.30 1.39
N LEU A 65 -8.24 -23.96 2.69
CA LEU A 65 -8.80 -22.73 3.26
C LEU A 65 -8.05 -21.49 2.77
N ARG A 66 -6.75 -21.61 2.51
CA ARG A 66 -5.97 -20.54 1.88
C ARG A 66 -6.49 -20.24 0.47
N ALA A 67 -6.70 -21.28 -0.34
CA ALA A 67 -7.28 -21.15 -1.67
C ALA A 67 -8.71 -20.58 -1.62
N ALA A 68 -9.54 -21.03 -0.67
CA ALA A 68 -10.88 -20.47 -0.46
C ALA A 68 -10.85 -18.98 -0.11
N PHE A 69 -9.90 -18.53 0.72
CA PHE A 69 -9.72 -17.11 1.02
C PHE A 69 -9.36 -16.30 -0.24
N VAL A 70 -8.42 -16.79 -1.07
CA VAL A 70 -8.05 -16.11 -2.33
C VAL A 70 -9.22 -16.08 -3.31
N ALA A 71 -10.00 -17.17 -3.39
CA ALA A 71 -11.22 -17.19 -4.20
C ALA A 71 -12.26 -16.15 -3.69
N LEU A 72 -12.44 -16.05 -2.37
CA LEU A 72 -13.31 -15.04 -1.77
C LEU A 72 -12.81 -13.61 -2.03
N LEU A 73 -11.50 -13.38 -1.97
CA LEU A 73 -10.88 -12.11 -2.34
C LEU A 73 -11.14 -11.76 -3.81
N ALA A 74 -10.94 -12.72 -4.71
CA ALA A 74 -11.22 -12.53 -6.14
C ALA A 74 -12.71 -12.20 -6.40
N LEU A 75 -13.63 -12.92 -5.74
CA LEU A 75 -15.06 -12.64 -5.79
C LEU A 75 -15.39 -11.25 -5.22
N GLY A 76 -14.75 -10.86 -4.12
CA GLY A 76 -14.91 -9.52 -3.53
C GLY A 76 -14.49 -8.41 -4.49
N ILE A 77 -13.35 -8.56 -5.17
CA ILE A 77 -12.90 -7.62 -6.20
C ILE A 77 -13.89 -7.60 -7.37
N ALA A 78 -14.30 -8.77 -7.87
CA ALA A 78 -15.25 -8.89 -8.99
C ALA A 78 -16.62 -8.27 -8.67
N ALA A 79 -17.11 -8.42 -7.44
CA ALA A 79 -18.37 -7.83 -6.99
C ALA A 79 -18.27 -6.31 -6.77
N ALA A 80 -17.15 -5.82 -6.23
CA ALA A 80 -16.92 -4.40 -6.00
C ALA A 80 -16.65 -3.61 -7.29
N TRP A 81 -16.13 -4.28 -8.32
CA TRP A 81 -15.75 -3.62 -9.58
C TRP A 81 -16.92 -2.94 -10.30
N PRO A 82 -18.06 -3.57 -10.60
CA PRO A 82 -19.19 -2.91 -11.23
C PRO A 82 -19.78 -1.80 -10.34
N LEU A 83 -19.87 -2.01 -9.02
CA LEU A 83 -20.37 -1.02 -8.07
C LEU A 83 -19.52 0.25 -8.09
N SER A 84 -18.20 0.11 -8.15
CA SER A 84 -17.27 1.25 -8.21
C SER A 84 -17.28 1.99 -9.55
N GLY A 85 -18.04 1.53 -10.54
CA GLY A 85 -18.25 2.20 -11.82
C GLY A 85 -19.04 3.50 -11.72
N SER A 86 -19.86 3.66 -10.67
CA SER A 86 -20.53 4.91 -10.36
C SER A 86 -19.80 5.70 -9.26
N ARG A 87 -19.97 7.03 -9.27
CA ARG A 87 -19.40 7.90 -8.23
C ARG A 87 -19.91 7.52 -6.83
N SER A 88 -21.20 7.26 -6.69
CA SER A 88 -21.83 6.87 -5.42
C SER A 88 -21.34 5.51 -4.93
N GLY A 89 -21.22 4.52 -5.80
CA GLY A 89 -20.72 3.21 -5.45
C GLY A 89 -19.24 3.22 -5.05
N MET A 90 -18.41 4.00 -5.76
CA MET A 90 -17.00 4.17 -5.38
C MET A 90 -16.86 4.91 -4.05
N LEU A 91 -17.62 5.98 -3.81
CA LEU A 91 -17.65 6.66 -2.51
C LEU A 91 -18.05 5.72 -1.39
N ALA A 92 -19.09 4.90 -1.56
CA ALA A 92 -19.52 3.94 -0.56
C ALA A 92 -18.39 2.94 -0.22
N LEU A 93 -17.74 2.37 -1.24
CA LEU A 93 -16.60 1.46 -1.06
C LEU A 93 -15.47 2.11 -0.27
N LEU A 94 -15.09 3.34 -0.64
CA LEU A 94 -13.97 4.03 -0.02
C LEU A 94 -14.29 4.52 1.39
N VAL A 95 -15.54 4.93 1.67
CA VAL A 95 -15.99 5.27 3.03
C VAL A 95 -15.95 4.04 3.93
N VAL A 96 -16.44 2.89 3.46
CA VAL A 96 -16.34 1.62 4.20
C VAL A 96 -14.87 1.25 4.47
N ALA A 97 -13.98 1.42 3.48
CA ALA A 97 -12.55 1.23 3.68
C ALA A 97 -11.97 2.22 4.72
N GLY A 98 -12.37 3.48 4.69
CA GLY A 98 -11.96 4.48 5.69
C GLY A 98 -12.40 4.10 7.11
N LEU A 99 -13.65 3.66 7.27
CA LEU A 99 -14.16 3.17 8.56
C LEU A 99 -13.38 1.93 9.04
N TRP A 100 -13.07 1.01 8.13
CA TRP A 100 -12.20 -0.13 8.43
C TRP A 100 -10.83 0.33 8.96
N TRP A 101 -10.18 1.30 8.31
CA TRP A 101 -8.87 1.77 8.74
C TRP A 101 -8.90 2.54 10.06
N LEU A 102 -9.99 3.23 10.38
CA LEU A 102 -10.20 3.81 11.72
C LEU A 102 -10.31 2.72 12.79
N LEU A 103 -11.05 1.64 12.52
CA LEU A 103 -11.11 0.47 13.39
C LEU A 103 -9.74 -0.22 13.54
N ALA A 104 -8.97 -0.29 12.46
CA ALA A 104 -7.61 -0.85 12.46
C ALA A 104 -6.66 -0.06 13.36
N VAL A 105 -6.73 1.29 13.35
CA VAL A 105 -5.97 2.13 14.30
C VAL A 105 -6.27 1.72 15.74
N PHE A 106 -7.55 1.62 16.09
CA PHE A 106 -7.96 1.24 17.43
C PHE A 106 -7.47 -0.16 17.82
N TRP A 107 -7.48 -1.09 16.86
CA TRP A 107 -6.97 -2.44 17.07
C TRP A 107 -5.45 -2.47 17.27
N ILE A 108 -4.69 -1.73 16.46
CA ILE A 108 -3.24 -1.59 16.58
C ILE A 108 -2.85 -1.01 17.96
N LEU A 109 -3.59 -0.01 18.45
CA LEU A 109 -3.35 0.60 19.75
C LEU A 109 -3.53 -0.38 20.93
N ARG A 110 -4.36 -1.42 20.76
CA ARG A 110 -4.51 -2.49 21.77
C ARG A 110 -3.35 -3.49 21.76
N GLY A 111 -2.51 -3.45 20.72
CA GLY A 111 -1.36 -4.33 20.57
C GLY A 111 -1.71 -5.75 20.10
N PRO A 112 -0.70 -6.64 20.04
CA PRO A 112 -0.87 -8.00 19.56
C PRO A 112 -1.81 -8.80 20.45
N GLN A 113 -2.93 -9.23 19.88
CA GLN A 113 -3.90 -10.10 20.53
C GLN A 113 -4.13 -11.33 19.65
N ARG A 114 -4.70 -12.40 20.22
CA ARG A 114 -5.08 -13.56 19.42
C ARG A 114 -6.19 -13.17 18.45
N VAL A 115 -5.91 -13.30 17.15
CA VAL A 115 -6.86 -13.00 16.07
C VAL A 115 -7.41 -14.31 15.54
N GLY A 116 -8.73 -14.50 15.62
CA GLY A 116 -9.35 -15.68 15.02
C GLY A 116 -9.28 -15.63 13.48
N ALA A 117 -9.32 -16.81 12.84
CA ALA A 117 -9.23 -16.95 11.38
C ALA A 117 -10.27 -16.09 10.63
N VAL A 118 -11.50 -16.01 11.15
CA VAL A 118 -12.59 -15.19 10.57
C VAL A 118 -12.21 -13.70 10.57
N LEU A 119 -11.70 -13.19 11.71
CA LEU A 119 -11.32 -11.79 11.82
C LEU A 119 -10.10 -11.47 10.94
N ALA A 120 -9.13 -12.40 10.83
CA ALA A 120 -8.01 -12.27 9.91
C ALA A 120 -8.47 -12.26 8.44
N ALA A 121 -9.48 -13.08 8.08
CA ALA A 121 -10.06 -13.09 6.75
C ALA A 121 -10.80 -11.78 6.43
N VAL A 122 -11.63 -11.29 7.36
CA VAL A 122 -12.35 -10.01 7.21
C VAL A 122 -11.35 -8.86 7.06
N ALA A 123 -10.29 -8.83 7.88
CA ALA A 123 -9.23 -7.83 7.79
C ALA A 123 -8.55 -7.83 6.41
N GLY A 124 -8.24 -9.02 5.88
CA GLY A 124 -7.63 -9.15 4.55
C GLY A 124 -8.55 -8.65 3.43
N ILE A 125 -9.82 -9.05 3.42
CA ILE A 125 -10.79 -8.60 2.41
C ILE A 125 -11.00 -7.09 2.51
N ALA A 126 -11.19 -6.55 3.72
CA ALA A 126 -11.42 -5.12 3.95
C ALA A 126 -10.21 -4.25 3.57
N SER A 127 -8.99 -4.80 3.62
CA SER A 127 -7.76 -4.11 3.21
C SER A 127 -7.47 -4.27 1.72
N LEU A 128 -7.61 -5.48 1.15
CA LEU A 128 -7.12 -5.80 -0.18
C LEU A 128 -8.15 -5.50 -1.29
N VAL A 129 -9.47 -5.62 -1.05
CA VAL A 129 -10.48 -5.30 -2.07
C VAL A 129 -10.48 -3.82 -2.41
N PRO A 130 -10.55 -2.87 -1.44
CA PRO A 130 -10.59 -1.46 -1.77
C PRO A 130 -9.34 -0.96 -2.49
N VAL A 131 -8.15 -1.43 -2.12
CA VAL A 131 -6.91 -1.01 -2.79
C VAL A 131 -6.85 -1.52 -4.23
N ALA A 132 -7.27 -2.76 -4.50
CA ALA A 132 -7.34 -3.31 -5.85
C ALA A 132 -8.25 -2.47 -6.76
N VAL A 133 -9.45 -2.15 -6.26
CA VAL A 133 -10.44 -1.35 -6.99
C VAL A 133 -9.96 0.09 -7.17
N ALA A 134 -9.40 0.72 -6.13
CA ALA A 134 -8.91 2.09 -6.20
C ALA A 134 -7.77 2.24 -7.20
N LEU A 135 -6.76 1.36 -7.16
CA LEU A 135 -5.66 1.36 -8.14
C LEU A 135 -6.19 1.21 -9.57
N GLY A 136 -7.14 0.31 -9.76
CA GLY A 136 -7.77 0.10 -11.07
C GLY A 136 -8.52 1.32 -11.57
N ARG A 137 -9.33 1.96 -10.73
CA ARG A 137 -10.13 3.14 -11.11
C ARG A 137 -9.24 4.35 -11.38
N LEU A 138 -8.20 4.58 -10.57
CA LEU A 138 -7.21 5.63 -10.84
C LEU A 138 -6.50 5.41 -12.19
N ARG A 139 -6.20 4.14 -12.56
CA ARG A 139 -5.59 3.82 -13.86
C ARG A 139 -6.51 4.10 -15.04
N LEU A 140 -7.82 3.95 -14.84
CA LEU A 140 -8.85 4.18 -15.87
C LEU A 140 -9.34 5.62 -15.94
N GLU A 141 -8.78 6.54 -15.14
CA GLU A 141 -9.15 7.95 -15.20
C GLU A 141 -8.92 8.51 -16.60
N PRO A 142 -9.92 9.14 -17.23
CA PRO A 142 -9.83 9.59 -18.61
C PRO A 142 -8.66 10.56 -18.85
N GLY A 143 -7.90 10.32 -19.89
CA GLY A 143 -6.79 11.17 -20.34
C GLY A 143 -5.53 11.16 -19.46
N GLN A 144 -5.65 10.97 -18.16
CA GLN A 144 -4.53 11.10 -17.21
C GLN A 144 -4.29 9.88 -16.32
N GLY A 145 -4.98 8.76 -16.49
CA GLY A 145 -4.98 7.65 -15.55
C GLY A 145 -3.59 7.08 -15.19
N ALA A 146 -2.65 7.05 -16.15
CA ALA A 146 -1.28 6.64 -15.86
C ALA A 146 -0.56 7.61 -14.90
N TRP A 147 -0.74 8.92 -15.10
CA TRP A 147 -0.13 9.96 -14.27
C TRP A 147 -0.77 10.04 -12.90
N VAL A 148 -2.09 9.90 -12.82
CA VAL A 148 -2.85 9.88 -11.55
C VAL A 148 -2.45 8.68 -10.71
N LEU A 149 -2.35 7.49 -11.34
CA LEU A 149 -1.89 6.29 -10.63
C LEU A 149 -0.42 6.42 -10.20
N LEU A 150 0.45 6.93 -11.06
CA LEU A 150 1.84 7.20 -10.70
C LEU A 150 1.94 8.16 -9.51
N PHE A 151 1.19 9.26 -9.56
CA PHE A 151 1.12 10.23 -8.46
C PHE A 151 0.72 9.56 -7.15
N ALA A 152 -0.36 8.79 -7.15
CA ALA A 152 -0.86 8.10 -5.97
C ALA A 152 0.18 7.12 -5.38
N LEU A 153 0.84 6.34 -6.24
CA LEU A 153 1.92 5.44 -5.82
C LEU A 153 3.11 6.21 -5.25
N LEU A 154 3.55 7.27 -5.91
CA LEU A 154 4.70 8.07 -5.46
C LEU A 154 4.45 8.76 -4.12
N VAL A 155 3.23 9.24 -3.85
CA VAL A 155 2.86 9.83 -2.54
C VAL A 155 3.10 8.83 -1.41
N ILE A 156 2.66 7.58 -1.55
CA ILE A 156 2.80 6.57 -0.51
C ILE A 156 4.25 6.04 -0.45
N MET A 157 4.88 5.76 -1.60
CA MET A 157 6.29 5.32 -1.63
C MET A 157 7.23 6.36 -1.04
N ALA A 158 6.97 7.66 -1.27
CA ALA A 158 7.75 8.74 -0.67
C ALA A 158 7.61 8.78 0.86
N ALA A 159 6.42 8.49 1.38
CA ALA A 159 6.22 8.37 2.82
C ALA A 159 7.10 7.26 3.41
N ASP A 160 7.16 6.08 2.78
CA ASP A 160 8.00 4.97 3.25
C ASP A 160 9.49 5.30 3.16
N VAL A 161 9.94 5.88 2.05
CA VAL A 161 11.33 6.30 1.86
C VAL A 161 11.73 7.37 2.87
N GLY A 162 10.91 8.40 3.04
CA GLY A 162 11.14 9.48 4.00
C GLY A 162 11.16 8.97 5.44
N ALA A 163 10.24 8.05 5.77
CA ALA A 163 10.18 7.40 7.08
C ALA A 163 11.43 6.57 7.37
N TYR A 164 11.94 5.84 6.37
CA TYR A 164 13.16 5.07 6.51
C TYR A 164 14.37 5.96 6.80
N PHE A 165 14.61 7.01 5.99
CA PHE A 165 15.78 7.88 6.16
C PHE A 165 15.71 8.69 7.45
N ALA A 166 14.57 9.31 7.76
CA ALA A 166 14.42 10.10 8.97
C ALA A 166 14.45 9.22 10.23
N GLY A 167 13.78 8.08 10.21
CA GLY A 167 13.76 7.13 11.31
C GLY A 167 15.14 6.53 11.59
N HIS A 168 15.92 6.23 10.56
CA HIS A 168 17.28 5.72 10.71
C HIS A 168 18.27 6.77 11.25
N ARG A 169 18.12 8.02 10.81
CA ARG A 169 19.05 9.11 11.16
C ARG A 169 18.70 9.80 12.48
N PHE A 170 17.42 9.98 12.76
CA PHE A 170 16.92 10.81 13.86
C PHE A 170 16.02 10.06 14.85
N GLY A 171 15.63 8.81 14.56
CA GLY A 171 14.65 8.06 15.33
C GLY A 171 15.08 7.82 16.78
N ARG A 172 14.25 8.31 17.71
CA ARG A 172 14.42 8.18 19.17
C ARG A 172 13.16 7.64 19.81
N ILE A 173 11.99 8.18 19.45
CA ILE A 173 10.70 7.86 20.06
C ILE A 173 10.02 6.77 19.24
N LYS A 174 9.83 5.60 19.87
CA LYS A 174 9.18 4.46 19.21
C LYS A 174 7.70 4.73 18.98
N LEU A 175 7.19 4.40 17.76
CA LEU A 175 5.79 4.57 17.39
C LEU A 175 4.92 3.45 17.97
N ALA A 176 5.27 2.20 17.75
CA ALA A 176 4.50 1.03 18.18
C ALA A 176 5.44 -0.11 18.59
N PRO A 177 6.05 -0.04 19.81
CA PRO A 177 7.09 -0.99 20.23
C PRO A 177 6.69 -2.45 20.22
N SER A 178 5.44 -2.76 20.54
CA SER A 178 4.90 -4.12 20.61
C SER A 178 4.56 -4.71 19.23
N VAL A 179 4.34 -3.89 18.21
CA VAL A 179 3.94 -4.30 16.87
C VAL A 179 5.13 -4.24 15.92
N SER A 180 5.76 -3.07 15.84
CA SER A 180 6.91 -2.79 14.96
C SER A 180 7.97 -1.96 15.72
N PRO A 181 8.96 -2.61 16.38
CA PRO A 181 9.95 -1.92 17.21
C PRO A 181 10.92 -1.05 16.40
N GLY A 182 10.95 -1.19 15.08
CA GLY A 182 11.76 -0.36 14.18
C GLY A 182 11.18 1.02 13.90
N LYS A 183 9.87 1.18 13.96
CA LYS A 183 9.18 2.43 13.61
C LYS A 183 9.30 3.51 14.69
N THR A 184 9.47 4.76 14.27
CA THR A 184 9.66 5.92 15.15
C THR A 184 8.78 7.10 14.70
N TRP A 185 8.45 7.99 15.64
CA TRP A 185 7.69 9.21 15.35
C TRP A 185 8.45 10.15 14.40
N GLU A 186 9.76 10.27 14.58
CA GLU A 186 10.63 11.06 13.67
C GLU A 186 10.60 10.48 12.25
N GLY A 187 10.53 9.15 12.14
CA GLY A 187 10.32 8.49 10.85
C GLY A 187 8.99 8.91 10.22
N VAL A 188 7.88 8.86 10.99
CA VAL A 188 6.57 9.29 10.49
C VAL A 188 6.63 10.73 9.98
N ILE A 189 7.18 11.66 10.77
CA ILE A 189 7.30 13.08 10.36
C ILE A 189 8.10 13.19 9.06
N GLY A 190 9.24 12.49 8.95
CA GLY A 190 10.05 12.47 7.72
C GLY A 190 9.27 11.94 6.52
N GLY A 191 8.48 10.87 6.71
CA GLY A 191 7.59 10.31 5.68
C GLY A 191 6.55 11.31 5.21
N LEU A 192 5.85 11.98 6.15
CA LEU A 192 4.86 13.01 5.82
C LEU A 192 5.47 14.18 5.05
N LEU A 193 6.68 14.62 5.41
CA LEU A 193 7.39 15.70 4.69
C LEU A 193 7.75 15.29 3.27
N PHE A 194 8.26 14.07 3.05
CA PHE A 194 8.57 13.57 1.71
C PHE A 194 7.31 13.42 0.86
N SER A 195 6.24 12.87 1.43
CA SER A 195 4.93 12.79 0.78
C SER A 195 4.38 14.17 0.40
N LEU A 196 4.53 15.18 1.27
CA LEU A 196 4.13 16.56 1.00
C LEU A 196 4.90 17.15 -0.20
N ILE A 197 6.21 16.89 -0.29
CA ILE A 197 7.02 17.36 -1.44
C ILE A 197 6.48 16.74 -2.74
N ILE A 198 6.25 15.42 -2.76
CA ILE A 198 5.68 14.73 -3.93
C ILE A 198 4.29 15.26 -4.25
N ALA A 199 3.45 15.53 -3.23
CA ALA A 199 2.12 16.07 -3.42
C ALA A 199 2.15 17.45 -4.07
N ILE A 200 3.04 18.35 -3.66
CA ILE A 200 3.18 19.69 -4.24
C ILE A 200 3.65 19.61 -5.70
N VAL A 201 4.66 18.78 -5.98
CA VAL A 201 5.20 18.62 -7.34
C VAL A 201 4.16 17.97 -8.25
N GLY A 202 3.56 16.86 -7.81
CA GLY A 202 2.58 16.12 -8.58
C GLY A 202 1.31 16.91 -8.85
N ALA A 203 0.80 17.65 -7.85
CA ALA A 203 -0.36 18.54 -8.04
C ALA A 203 -0.11 19.61 -9.11
N ARG A 204 1.08 20.22 -9.12
CA ARG A 204 1.46 21.20 -10.16
C ARG A 204 1.54 20.58 -11.54
N LEU A 205 2.12 19.39 -11.65
CA LEU A 205 2.24 18.66 -12.92
C LEU A 205 0.88 18.22 -13.48
N LEU A 206 -0.06 17.86 -12.60
CA LEU A 206 -1.42 17.45 -12.95
C LEU A 206 -2.39 18.63 -13.12
N GLY A 207 -1.93 19.88 -12.88
CA GLY A 207 -2.80 21.05 -12.91
C GLY A 207 -3.80 21.15 -11.75
N TRP A 208 -3.55 20.43 -10.65
CA TRP A 208 -4.43 20.36 -9.50
C TRP A 208 -4.12 21.43 -8.44
N PRO A 209 -5.12 21.89 -7.67
CA PRO A 209 -4.91 22.89 -6.63
C PRO A 209 -4.10 22.30 -5.46
N VAL A 210 -2.86 22.78 -5.29
CA VAL A 210 -1.93 22.30 -4.25
C VAL A 210 -2.56 22.38 -2.85
N ALA A 211 -3.31 23.43 -2.56
CA ALA A 211 -3.97 23.63 -1.27
C ALA A 211 -4.98 22.51 -0.92
N VAL A 212 -5.54 21.85 -1.94
CA VAL A 212 -6.45 20.70 -1.76
C VAL A 212 -5.66 19.39 -1.70
N VAL A 213 -4.75 19.19 -2.65
CA VAL A 213 -4.04 17.92 -2.81
C VAL A 213 -3.05 17.66 -1.68
N ALA A 214 -2.33 18.69 -1.21
CA ALA A 214 -1.30 18.52 -0.18
C ALA A 214 -1.85 17.93 1.14
N PRO A 215 -2.93 18.46 1.75
CA PRO A 215 -3.48 17.86 2.97
C PRO A 215 -4.04 16.44 2.74
N LEU A 216 -4.63 16.16 1.57
CA LEU A 216 -5.12 14.82 1.23
C LEU A 216 -3.98 13.80 1.15
N ALA A 217 -2.89 14.17 0.48
CA ALA A 217 -1.71 13.30 0.36
C ALA A 217 -1.04 13.06 1.71
N VAL A 218 -0.90 14.10 2.55
CA VAL A 218 -0.35 13.95 3.91
C VAL A 218 -1.25 13.06 4.77
N GLY A 219 -2.57 13.22 4.68
CA GLY A 219 -3.53 12.36 5.36
C GLY A 219 -3.41 10.89 4.91
N ALA A 220 -3.33 10.64 3.60
CA ALA A 220 -3.14 9.31 3.04
C ALA A 220 -1.80 8.69 3.46
N ALA A 221 -0.72 9.48 3.49
CA ALA A 221 0.58 9.07 3.98
C ALA A 221 0.56 8.72 5.49
N ALA A 222 -0.19 9.44 6.30
CA ALA A 222 -0.37 9.08 7.71
C ALA A 222 -1.08 7.72 7.85
N PHE A 223 -2.10 7.46 7.06
CA PHE A 223 -2.80 6.18 7.05
C PHE A 223 -1.99 5.05 6.40
N SER A 224 -1.05 5.32 5.48
CA SER A 224 -0.16 4.30 4.95
C SER A 224 0.68 3.64 6.06
N VAL A 225 1.08 4.43 7.07
CA VAL A 225 1.75 3.90 8.27
C VAL A 225 0.85 2.93 9.04
N VAL A 226 -0.47 3.17 9.05
CA VAL A 226 -1.45 2.27 9.69
C VAL A 226 -1.54 0.95 8.91
N GLY A 227 -1.50 0.99 7.58
CA GLY A 227 -1.49 -0.21 6.72
C GLY A 227 -0.32 -1.14 7.04
N ASP A 228 0.90 -0.62 7.04
CA ASP A 228 2.11 -1.36 7.39
C ASP A 228 2.08 -1.85 8.86
N LEU A 229 1.59 -1.04 9.81
CA LEU A 229 1.43 -1.50 11.21
C LEU A 229 0.40 -2.63 11.31
N MET A 230 -0.67 -2.62 10.54
CA MET A 230 -1.67 -3.68 10.52
C MET A 230 -1.10 -4.99 10.01
N GLU A 231 -0.33 -4.97 8.92
CA GLU A 231 0.37 -6.16 8.45
C GLU A 231 1.40 -6.65 9.48
N SER A 232 2.17 -5.75 10.08
CA SER A 232 3.10 -6.06 11.17
C SER A 232 2.38 -6.72 12.35
N LEU A 233 1.19 -6.24 12.73
CA LEU A 233 0.35 -6.83 13.78
C LEU A 233 -0.07 -8.27 13.40
N MET A 234 -0.51 -8.50 12.17
CA MET A 234 -0.88 -9.84 11.68
C MET A 234 0.31 -10.80 11.69
N LYS A 235 1.48 -10.34 11.28
CA LYS A 235 2.73 -11.14 11.34
C LYS A 235 3.08 -11.55 12.78
N ARG A 236 3.02 -10.61 13.74
CA ARG A 236 3.29 -10.92 15.16
C ARG A 236 2.29 -11.91 15.73
N HIS A 237 1.00 -11.73 15.40
CA HIS A 237 -0.04 -12.67 15.81
C HIS A 237 0.22 -14.10 15.32
N SER A 238 0.66 -14.25 14.08
CA SER A 238 0.91 -15.55 13.44
C SER A 238 2.31 -16.12 13.74
N GLY A 239 3.14 -15.44 14.53
CA GLY A 239 4.52 -15.83 14.81
C GLY A 239 5.45 -15.74 13.59
N LEU A 240 5.00 -15.03 12.53
CA LEU A 240 5.76 -14.81 11.31
C LEU A 240 6.55 -13.50 11.39
N LYS A 241 7.64 -13.42 10.63
CA LYS A 241 8.42 -12.19 10.47
C LYS A 241 8.15 -11.55 9.10
N ASP A 242 8.11 -12.36 8.05
CA ASP A 242 7.88 -11.95 6.67
C ASP A 242 6.57 -12.60 6.18
N SER A 243 5.82 -11.94 5.30
CA SER A 243 4.55 -12.46 4.78
C SER A 243 4.73 -13.58 3.77
N GLY A 244 5.90 -13.63 3.09
CA GLY A 244 6.22 -14.60 2.05
C GLY A 244 7.71 -14.62 1.70
N HIS A 245 8.07 -15.44 0.70
CA HIS A 245 9.44 -15.62 0.21
C HIS A 245 9.55 -15.41 -1.29
N LEU A 246 8.60 -14.69 -1.90
CA LEU A 246 8.55 -14.52 -3.36
C LEU A 246 9.79 -13.78 -3.89
N PHE A 247 10.30 -12.81 -3.15
CA PHE A 247 11.51 -12.08 -3.49
C PHE A 247 12.66 -12.47 -2.57
N PRO A 248 13.66 -13.24 -3.07
CA PRO A 248 14.82 -13.64 -2.26
C PRO A 248 15.51 -12.42 -1.63
N GLY A 249 15.59 -12.39 -0.29
CA GLY A 249 16.19 -11.28 0.47
C GLY A 249 15.32 -10.02 0.63
N HIS A 250 14.07 -10.02 0.11
CA HIS A 250 13.18 -8.86 0.15
C HIS A 250 11.78 -9.16 0.72
N GLY A 251 11.50 -10.37 1.19
CA GLY A 251 10.20 -10.76 1.74
C GLY A 251 9.14 -11.09 0.69
N GLY A 252 7.87 -10.95 1.05
CA GLY A 252 6.73 -11.18 0.18
C GLY A 252 6.31 -9.98 -0.66
N ILE A 253 5.35 -10.21 -1.54
CA ILE A 253 4.71 -9.14 -2.30
C ILE A 253 3.83 -8.28 -1.38
N LEU A 254 3.19 -8.88 -0.38
CA LEU A 254 2.36 -8.19 0.60
C LEU A 254 3.19 -7.18 1.40
N ASP A 255 4.42 -7.54 1.81
CA ASP A 255 5.37 -6.62 2.47
C ASP A 255 5.74 -5.37 1.62
N ARG A 256 5.32 -5.31 0.35
CA ARG A 256 5.52 -4.18 -0.58
C ARG A 256 4.27 -3.37 -0.83
N PHE A 257 3.12 -3.93 -0.50
CA PHE A 257 1.81 -3.31 -0.71
C PHE A 257 1.12 -2.89 0.59
N ASP A 258 1.69 -3.25 1.75
CA ASP A 258 1.11 -3.01 3.07
C ASP A 258 0.71 -1.54 3.28
N SER A 259 1.61 -0.60 3.02
CA SER A 259 1.35 0.84 3.08
C SER A 259 0.29 1.29 2.07
N LEU A 260 0.26 0.69 0.88
CA LEU A 260 -0.71 1.03 -0.17
C LEU A 260 -2.13 0.64 0.22
N THR A 261 -2.31 -0.42 1.03
CA THR A 261 -3.63 -0.95 1.41
C THR A 261 -4.50 0.08 2.11
N ALA A 262 -3.91 0.97 2.91
CA ALA A 262 -4.60 2.07 3.57
C ALA A 262 -4.45 3.39 2.81
N GLY A 263 -3.25 3.71 2.35
CA GLY A 263 -2.95 5.00 1.74
C GLY A 263 -3.71 5.25 0.45
N ILE A 264 -3.76 4.28 -0.46
CA ILE A 264 -4.40 4.43 -1.78
C ILE A 264 -5.92 4.64 -1.68
N PRO A 265 -6.70 3.81 -0.94
CA PRO A 265 -8.13 4.06 -0.81
C PRO A 265 -8.47 5.42 -0.21
N LEU A 266 -7.71 5.88 0.79
CA LEU A 266 -7.97 7.17 1.44
C LEU A 266 -7.55 8.35 0.57
N LEU A 267 -6.44 8.25 -0.16
CA LEU A 267 -6.08 9.27 -1.15
C LEU A 267 -7.16 9.36 -2.24
N THR A 268 -7.60 8.21 -2.75
CA THR A 268 -8.65 8.15 -3.79
C THR A 268 -9.96 8.74 -3.28
N LEU A 269 -10.35 8.46 -2.02
CA LEU A 269 -11.53 9.06 -1.39
C LEU A 269 -11.44 10.59 -1.39
N GLY A 270 -10.31 11.14 -0.95
CA GLY A 270 -10.08 12.57 -0.91
C GLY A 270 -10.11 13.21 -2.29
N LEU A 271 -9.41 12.62 -3.28
CA LEU A 271 -9.39 13.11 -4.65
C LEU A 271 -10.77 13.07 -5.31
N LEU A 272 -11.55 12.00 -5.07
CA LEU A 272 -12.91 11.84 -5.58
C LEU A 272 -13.88 12.88 -4.97
N GLN A 273 -13.77 13.13 -3.66
CA GLN A 273 -14.57 14.17 -2.99
C GLN A 273 -14.22 15.58 -3.48
N ALA A 274 -12.93 15.82 -3.75
CA ALA A 274 -12.46 17.09 -4.30
C ALA A 274 -12.81 17.30 -5.78
N GLY A 275 -13.39 16.30 -6.46
CA GLY A 275 -13.71 16.36 -7.89
C GLY A 275 -12.48 16.34 -8.80
N LEU A 276 -11.33 15.85 -8.31
CA LEU A 276 -10.08 15.77 -9.07
C LEU A 276 -9.95 14.46 -9.86
N VAL A 277 -10.75 13.48 -9.51
CA VAL A 277 -10.92 12.20 -10.22
C VAL A 277 -12.39 11.80 -10.25
N GLY A 278 -12.77 10.92 -11.17
CA GLY A 278 -14.14 10.44 -11.31
C GLY A 278 -15.05 11.41 -12.09
N GLU A 279 -14.52 12.39 -12.77
CA GLU A 279 -15.27 13.17 -13.74
C GLU A 279 -15.67 12.27 -14.92
N GLY A 280 -17.00 12.21 -15.20
CA GLY A 280 -17.55 11.33 -16.23
C GLY A 280 -17.92 9.93 -15.73
N TRP A 281 -17.75 9.62 -14.45
CA TRP A 281 -18.35 8.42 -13.89
C TRP A 281 -19.85 8.65 -13.68
N PRO A 282 -20.72 7.68 -13.99
CA PRO A 282 -22.15 7.81 -13.74
C PRO A 282 -22.41 8.12 -12.26
N PRO A 283 -23.51 8.84 -11.94
CA PRO A 283 -23.89 9.22 -10.58
C PRO A 283 -24.19 8.03 -9.67
#